data_b1a03c20feffc712d9d57f9162c0c36f
#
_entry.id   b1a03c20feffc712d9d57f9162c0c36f
#
_cell.length_a   1.000
_cell.length_b   1.000
_cell.length_c   1.000
_cell.angle_alpha   90.00
_cell.angle_beta   90.00
_cell.angle_gamma   90.00
#
_symmetry.space_group_name_H-M   'P 1'
#
loop_
_entity.id
_entity.type
_entity.pdbx_description
1 polymer ?
#
loop_
_entity_poly.entity_id
_entity_poly.type
_entity_poly.pdbx_seq_one_letter_code
_entity_poly.pdbx_strand_id
1 'polypeptide(L)'
;MDDRSIEKMIKSREQGYIWLERELKMKLGISTAFIAVFFFVIRCLEQNFRYWLPFLVGALVTNGIWNYFLYKREYGNYLSISRYLNAFEEGDYDFHTEEDYMKSGIHSQITEHLERLGSAFGTLRNRLVEEKENTKALITDISHQLKTPIAALGLSFELVKDEDITAAEKMEFLERAEQEVGKLNYLLGTLLNLSRLEADMIRLEPKEASLKETLVRAVNGIFIKANEKNIEIEMEDFEDVSLQHDPRWTAAAFANVMDNAVKYSPEKSRIQIRVEREVSYVLIEIEDEGIGIPKEEYPNIFKRFYRGKSPEVEAMEGAGVGLYLVREILEAQGGSVRALPSHRGGTVFQMMLPKKKYSLE
;
A
#
# COMPACT_ATOMS: atom_id res chain seq x y z
N MET A 1 19.05 -1.92 -20.00
CA MET A 1 19.49 -0.58 -20.50
C MET A 1 20.19 -0.78 -21.80
N ASP A 2 19.86 -0.03 -22.86
CA ASP A 2 20.44 -0.20 -24.21
C ASP A 2 21.88 0.33 -24.21
N ASP A 3 22.81 -0.37 -24.90
CA ASP A 3 24.24 0.01 -25.00
C ASP A 3 24.45 1.47 -25.43
N ARG A 4 23.53 2.01 -26.23
CA ARG A 4 23.53 3.43 -26.64
C ARG A 4 23.29 4.40 -25.49
N SER A 5 22.53 3.99 -24.47
CA SER A 5 22.26 4.80 -23.29
C SER A 5 23.50 4.88 -22.40
N ILE A 6 24.22 3.77 -22.26
CA ILE A 6 25.47 3.68 -21.49
C ILE A 6 26.55 4.54 -22.13
N GLU A 7 26.71 4.47 -23.46
CA GLU A 7 27.69 5.25 -24.18
C GLU A 7 27.44 6.78 -24.13
N LYS A 8 26.15 7.19 -24.19
CA LYS A 8 25.75 8.60 -23.99
C LYS A 8 26.08 9.10 -22.59
N MET A 9 25.88 8.26 -21.59
CA MET A 9 26.10 8.59 -20.18
C MET A 9 27.59 8.75 -19.87
N ILE A 10 28.43 7.83 -20.34
CA ILE A 10 29.90 7.92 -20.22
C ILE A 10 30.39 9.21 -20.85
N LYS A 11 29.91 9.54 -22.06
CA LYS A 11 30.28 10.74 -22.79
C LYS A 11 29.82 12.04 -22.10
N SER A 12 28.65 12.04 -21.50
CA SER A 12 28.14 13.17 -20.70
C SER A 12 29.00 13.41 -19.45
N ARG A 13 29.47 12.34 -18.78
CA ARG A 13 30.36 12.41 -17.61
C ARG A 13 31.73 12.98 -17.97
N GLU A 14 32.33 12.47 -19.05
CA GLU A 14 33.61 13.02 -19.53
C GLU A 14 33.47 14.50 -19.88
N GLN A 15 32.38 14.90 -20.51
CA GLN A 15 32.11 16.31 -20.81
C GLN A 15 31.96 17.17 -19.57
N GLY A 16 31.25 16.69 -18.55
CA GLY A 16 31.07 17.41 -17.28
C GLY A 16 32.41 17.59 -16.53
N TYR A 17 33.24 16.54 -16.50
CA TYR A 17 34.59 16.61 -15.92
C TYR A 17 35.50 17.60 -16.67
N ILE A 18 35.52 17.52 -18.02
CA ILE A 18 36.32 18.41 -18.87
C ILE A 18 35.86 19.86 -18.70
N TRP A 19 34.55 20.10 -18.57
CA TRP A 19 34.00 21.44 -18.34
C TRP A 19 34.44 22.01 -17.00
N LEU A 20 34.35 21.24 -15.91
CA LEU A 20 34.77 21.64 -14.56
C LEU A 20 36.27 21.97 -14.51
N GLU A 21 37.09 21.10 -15.11
CA GLU A 21 38.53 21.31 -15.19
C GLU A 21 38.88 22.57 -15.98
N ARG A 22 38.19 22.82 -17.08
CA ARG A 22 38.38 24.01 -17.93
C ARG A 22 37.98 25.29 -17.18
N GLU A 23 36.87 25.28 -16.46
CA GLU A 23 36.40 26.45 -15.70
C GLU A 23 37.36 26.79 -14.55
N LEU A 24 37.85 25.78 -13.83
CA LEU A 24 38.83 25.97 -12.76
C LEU A 24 40.17 26.46 -13.27
N LYS A 25 40.65 25.91 -14.38
CA LYS A 25 41.87 26.43 -15.07
C LYS A 25 41.69 27.87 -15.53
N MET A 26 40.51 28.24 -15.99
CA MET A 26 40.21 29.62 -16.41
C MET A 26 40.21 30.57 -15.19
N LYS A 27 39.57 30.18 -14.07
CA LYS A 27 39.56 30.95 -12.82
C LYS A 27 40.97 31.14 -12.25
N LEU A 28 41.79 30.07 -12.28
CA LEU A 28 43.21 30.14 -11.88
C LEU A 28 43.99 31.09 -12.81
N GLY A 29 43.77 31.00 -14.12
CA GLY A 29 44.40 31.89 -15.10
C GLY A 29 44.06 33.36 -14.88
N ILE A 30 42.77 33.67 -14.64
CA ILE A 30 42.32 35.03 -14.37
C ILE A 30 42.93 35.59 -13.06
N SER A 31 42.92 34.77 -11.99
CA SER A 31 43.48 35.22 -10.69
C SER A 31 44.99 35.41 -10.72
N THR A 32 45.74 34.55 -11.46
CA THR A 32 47.16 34.72 -11.68
C THR A 32 47.48 35.91 -12.57
N ALA A 33 46.71 36.15 -13.63
CA ALA A 33 46.84 37.33 -14.48
C ALA A 33 46.60 38.63 -13.69
N PHE A 34 45.58 38.65 -12.80
CA PHE A 34 45.30 39.80 -11.94
C PHE A 34 46.46 40.12 -10.99
N ILE A 35 47.05 39.11 -10.37
CA ILE A 35 48.24 39.25 -9.50
C ILE A 35 49.41 39.79 -10.34
N ALA A 36 49.67 39.25 -11.53
CA ALA A 36 50.74 39.70 -12.38
C ALA A 36 50.59 41.17 -12.82
N VAL A 37 49.37 41.59 -13.23
CA VAL A 37 49.07 42.98 -13.59
C VAL A 37 49.26 43.91 -12.39
N PHE A 38 48.77 43.49 -11.20
CA PHE A 38 48.95 44.29 -9.96
C PHE A 38 50.45 44.55 -9.67
N PHE A 39 51.27 43.50 -9.70
CA PHE A 39 52.68 43.65 -9.49
C PHE A 39 53.40 44.41 -10.62
N PHE A 40 52.93 44.32 -11.88
CA PHE A 40 53.43 45.10 -13.01
C PHE A 40 53.18 46.60 -12.80
N VAL A 41 51.98 46.98 -12.32
CA VAL A 41 51.63 48.37 -12.01
C VAL A 41 52.53 48.93 -10.87
N ILE A 42 52.78 48.16 -9.83
CA ILE A 42 53.69 48.54 -8.75
C ILE A 42 55.10 48.71 -9.30
N ARG A 43 55.53 47.83 -10.21
CA ARG A 43 56.83 47.92 -10.89
C ARG A 43 56.99 49.24 -11.65
N CYS A 44 55.95 49.72 -12.28
CA CYS A 44 55.96 50.97 -13.02
C CYS A 44 56.00 52.21 -12.09
N LEU A 45 55.45 52.06 -10.87
CA LEU A 45 55.37 53.17 -9.90
C LEU A 45 56.61 53.29 -9.01
N GLU A 46 57.33 52.17 -8.76
CA GLU A 46 58.49 52.14 -7.85
C GLU A 46 59.76 51.61 -8.53
N GLN A 47 60.90 52.32 -8.32
CA GLN A 47 62.16 51.92 -8.89
C GLN A 47 62.85 50.74 -8.20
N ASN A 48 62.54 50.40 -6.95
CA ASN A 48 63.15 49.34 -6.17
C ASN A 48 62.37 48.03 -6.17
N PHE A 49 62.11 47.47 -7.35
CA PHE A 49 61.38 46.22 -7.58
C PHE A 49 61.98 45.00 -6.85
N ARG A 50 63.27 44.98 -6.56
CA ARG A 50 63.95 43.83 -5.95
C ARG A 50 63.35 43.43 -4.60
N TYR A 51 62.79 44.34 -3.83
CA TYR A 51 62.14 44.05 -2.55
C TYR A 51 60.75 43.47 -2.68
N TRP A 52 60.08 43.61 -3.85
CA TRP A 52 58.73 43.10 -4.10
C TRP A 52 58.70 41.68 -4.63
N LEU A 53 59.85 41.15 -5.12
CA LEU A 53 59.95 39.81 -5.72
C LEU A 53 59.48 38.70 -4.72
N PRO A 54 59.90 38.66 -3.44
CA PRO A 54 59.43 37.64 -2.51
C PRO A 54 57.90 37.73 -2.22
N PHE A 55 57.30 38.93 -2.24
CA PHE A 55 55.87 39.12 -2.09
C PHE A 55 55.11 38.60 -3.32
N LEU A 56 55.61 38.80 -4.53
CA LEU A 56 55.03 38.23 -5.74
C LEU A 56 55.04 36.69 -5.70
N VAL A 57 56.16 36.10 -5.35
CA VAL A 57 56.27 34.64 -5.19
C VAL A 57 55.32 34.12 -4.13
N GLY A 58 55.27 34.79 -2.96
CA GLY A 58 54.33 34.45 -1.91
C GLY A 58 52.85 34.51 -2.33
N ALA A 59 52.48 35.58 -3.07
CA ALA A 59 51.11 35.73 -3.60
C ALA A 59 50.76 34.65 -4.63
N LEU A 60 51.70 34.27 -5.50
CA LEU A 60 51.45 33.19 -6.48
C LEU A 60 51.33 31.82 -5.79
N VAL A 61 52.17 31.55 -4.78
CA VAL A 61 52.09 30.29 -4.03
C VAL A 61 50.77 30.18 -3.27
N THR A 62 50.38 31.23 -2.56
CA THR A 62 49.10 31.25 -1.79
C THR A 62 47.91 31.14 -2.74
N ASN A 63 47.94 31.80 -3.90
CA ASN A 63 46.91 31.65 -4.93
C ASN A 63 46.84 30.21 -5.46
N GLY A 64 47.98 29.59 -5.73
CA GLY A 64 48.04 28.18 -6.16
C GLY A 64 47.46 27.23 -5.11
N ILE A 65 47.87 27.39 -3.85
CA ILE A 65 47.34 26.59 -2.74
C ILE A 65 45.81 26.77 -2.59
N TRP A 66 45.33 28.03 -2.63
CA TRP A 66 43.90 28.34 -2.50
C TRP A 66 43.10 27.72 -3.65
N ASN A 67 43.55 27.84 -4.88
CA ASN A 67 42.88 27.22 -6.05
C ASN A 67 42.92 25.69 -5.99
N TYR A 68 44.00 25.08 -5.48
CA TYR A 68 44.05 23.64 -5.22
C TYR A 68 43.00 23.15 -4.25
N PHE A 69 42.80 23.87 -3.12
CA PHE A 69 41.76 23.54 -2.15
C PHE A 69 40.36 23.71 -2.71
N LEU A 70 40.12 24.78 -3.49
CA LEU A 70 38.87 24.98 -4.18
C LEU A 70 38.59 23.86 -5.16
N TYR A 71 39.60 23.48 -5.97
CA TYR A 71 39.51 22.37 -6.91
C TYR A 71 39.13 21.07 -6.21
N LYS A 72 39.86 20.70 -5.16
CA LYS A 72 39.62 19.48 -4.39
C LYS A 72 38.20 19.44 -3.81
N ARG A 73 37.70 20.56 -3.33
CA ARG A 73 36.36 20.68 -2.79
C ARG A 73 35.28 20.50 -3.87
N GLU A 74 35.40 21.23 -4.97
CA GLU A 74 34.40 21.15 -6.07
C GLU A 74 34.42 19.79 -6.74
N TYR A 75 35.59 19.17 -6.88
CA TYR A 75 35.71 17.81 -7.42
C TYR A 75 35.04 16.76 -6.50
N GLY A 76 35.22 16.89 -5.20
CA GLY A 76 34.52 16.03 -4.22
C GLY A 76 33.00 16.15 -4.31
N ASN A 77 32.49 17.37 -4.38
CA ASN A 77 31.06 17.66 -4.55
C ASN A 77 30.50 17.03 -5.86
N TYR A 78 31.23 17.17 -6.96
CA TYR A 78 30.85 16.58 -8.24
C TYR A 78 30.78 15.04 -8.18
N LEU A 79 31.78 14.41 -7.54
CA LEU A 79 31.81 12.97 -7.36
C LEU A 79 30.63 12.46 -6.51
N SER A 80 30.29 13.17 -5.44
CA SER A 80 29.13 12.82 -4.62
C SER A 80 27.85 12.80 -5.45
N ILE A 81 27.54 13.91 -6.11
CA ILE A 81 26.32 14.02 -6.93
C ILE A 81 26.32 12.93 -8.03
N SER A 82 27.48 12.70 -8.67
CA SER A 82 27.59 11.66 -9.70
C SER A 82 27.34 10.26 -9.16
N ARG A 83 27.77 9.95 -7.92
CA ARG A 83 27.48 8.66 -7.26
C ARG A 83 25.99 8.49 -6.99
N TYR A 84 25.30 9.53 -6.47
CA TYR A 84 23.85 9.50 -6.28
C TYR A 84 23.10 9.23 -7.58
N LEU A 85 23.43 9.95 -8.64
CA LEU A 85 22.78 9.76 -9.93
C LEU A 85 23.00 8.36 -10.48
N ASN A 86 24.19 7.77 -10.26
CA ASN A 86 24.45 6.39 -10.68
C ASN A 86 23.67 5.37 -9.88
N ALA A 87 23.64 5.50 -8.56
CA ALA A 87 22.85 4.63 -7.70
C ALA A 87 21.36 4.67 -8.11
N PHE A 88 20.84 5.87 -8.43
CA PHE A 88 19.49 6.03 -8.96
C PHE A 88 19.27 5.29 -10.29
N GLU A 89 20.22 5.35 -11.24
CA GLU A 89 20.14 4.64 -12.51
C GLU A 89 20.20 3.12 -12.33
N GLU A 90 20.96 2.64 -11.35
CA GLU A 90 21.06 1.24 -10.99
C GLU A 90 19.85 0.73 -10.19
N GLY A 91 18.97 1.65 -9.76
CA GLY A 91 17.76 1.34 -8.98
C GLY A 91 18.03 1.15 -7.51
N ASP A 92 19.19 1.58 -7.02
CA ASP A 92 19.50 1.69 -5.59
C ASP A 92 19.04 3.06 -5.08
N TYR A 93 17.90 3.06 -4.39
CA TYR A 93 17.26 4.28 -3.86
C TYR A 93 17.59 4.52 -2.39
N ASP A 94 18.23 3.56 -1.69
CA ASP A 94 18.61 3.64 -0.27
C ASP A 94 20.09 4.02 -0.09
N PHE A 95 20.68 4.59 -1.14
CA PHE A 95 22.08 4.97 -1.13
C PHE A 95 22.33 6.14 -0.19
N HIS A 96 23.11 5.90 0.87
CA HIS A 96 23.59 6.91 1.80
C HIS A 96 25.10 7.08 1.67
N THR A 97 25.58 8.33 1.62
CA THR A 97 27.02 8.62 1.69
C THR A 97 27.46 8.72 3.13
N GLU A 98 28.36 7.83 3.56
CA GLU A 98 29.02 7.91 4.89
C GLU A 98 30.05 9.04 4.98
N GLU A 99 30.38 9.69 3.89
CA GLU A 99 31.44 10.70 3.86
C GLU A 99 30.93 12.06 4.35
N ASP A 100 31.44 12.44 5.49
CA ASP A 100 31.24 13.72 6.20
C ASP A 100 32.05 14.84 5.51
N TYR A 101 31.82 15.06 4.19
CA TYR A 101 32.39 16.22 3.51
C TYR A 101 31.57 17.46 3.90
N MET A 102 32.25 18.38 4.60
CA MET A 102 31.78 19.70 5.07
C MET A 102 30.43 20.15 4.52
N LYS A 103 29.40 19.86 5.27
CA LYS A 103 27.99 20.18 4.98
C LYS A 103 27.76 21.68 5.14
N SER A 104 28.15 22.48 4.16
CA SER A 104 27.72 23.87 4.13
C SER A 104 27.47 24.36 2.72
N GLY A 105 26.32 24.99 2.51
CA GLY A 105 25.97 25.67 1.27
C GLY A 105 25.02 24.88 0.35
N ILE A 106 24.96 25.30 -0.91
CA ILE A 106 24.05 24.79 -1.94
C ILE A 106 24.22 23.28 -2.18
N HIS A 107 25.44 22.73 -2.09
CA HIS A 107 25.68 21.31 -2.31
C HIS A 107 25.04 20.41 -1.26
N SER A 108 25.02 20.82 0.02
CA SER A 108 24.34 20.03 1.06
C SER A 108 22.82 20.00 0.84
N GLN A 109 22.24 21.11 0.38
CA GLN A 109 20.83 21.15 0.02
C GLN A 109 20.49 20.24 -1.17
N ILE A 110 21.33 20.24 -2.21
CA ILE A 110 21.17 19.35 -3.37
C ILE A 110 21.25 17.89 -2.94
N THR A 111 22.24 17.53 -2.12
CA THR A 111 22.39 16.16 -1.62
C THR A 111 21.18 15.73 -0.78
N GLU A 112 20.71 16.59 0.13
CA GLU A 112 19.51 16.33 0.93
C GLU A 112 18.27 16.15 0.06
N HIS A 113 18.09 16.96 -0.99
CA HIS A 113 16.99 16.79 -1.92
C HIS A 113 17.09 15.49 -2.73
N LEU A 114 18.30 15.08 -3.14
CA LEU A 114 18.53 13.81 -3.83
C LEU A 114 18.23 12.61 -2.91
N GLU A 115 18.63 12.65 -1.63
CA GLU A 115 18.30 11.62 -0.66
C GLU A 115 16.79 11.50 -0.43
N ARG A 116 16.10 12.64 -0.29
CA ARG A 116 14.62 12.66 -0.17
C ARG A 116 13.94 12.11 -1.42
N LEU A 117 14.43 12.44 -2.61
CA LEU A 117 13.93 11.88 -3.85
C LEU A 117 14.19 10.37 -3.90
N GLY A 118 15.38 9.89 -3.50
CA GLY A 118 15.71 8.47 -3.42
C GLY A 118 14.73 7.70 -2.55
N SER A 119 14.54 8.16 -1.33
CA SER A 119 13.63 7.51 -0.39
C SER A 119 12.17 7.52 -0.89
N ALA A 120 11.73 8.60 -1.55
CA ALA A 120 10.39 8.68 -2.15
C ALA A 120 10.25 7.69 -3.32
N PHE A 121 11.24 7.60 -4.22
CA PHE A 121 11.25 6.63 -5.30
C PHE A 121 11.34 5.18 -4.82
N GLY A 122 12.18 4.90 -3.81
CA GLY A 122 12.28 3.61 -3.15
C GLY A 122 10.93 3.16 -2.58
N THR A 123 10.26 4.05 -1.86
CA THR A 123 8.92 3.80 -1.31
C THR A 123 7.90 3.53 -2.42
N LEU A 124 7.90 4.35 -3.48
CA LEU A 124 6.99 4.17 -4.61
C LEU A 124 7.23 2.84 -5.34
N ARG A 125 8.51 2.51 -5.60
CA ARG A 125 8.88 1.22 -6.22
C ARG A 125 8.42 0.03 -5.38
N ASN A 126 8.65 0.07 -4.07
CA ASN A 126 8.25 -1.01 -3.18
C ASN A 126 6.73 -1.19 -3.18
N ARG A 127 5.97 -0.10 -3.16
CA ARG A 127 4.50 -0.15 -3.32
C ARG A 127 4.09 -0.77 -4.65
N LEU A 128 4.70 -0.37 -5.76
CA LEU A 128 4.39 -0.94 -7.08
C LEU A 128 4.73 -2.44 -7.17
N VAL A 129 5.83 -2.87 -6.55
CA VAL A 129 6.19 -4.29 -6.47
C VAL A 129 5.16 -5.05 -5.64
N GLU A 130 4.77 -4.52 -4.48
CA GLU A 130 3.75 -5.10 -3.61
C GLU A 130 2.38 -5.19 -4.31
N GLU A 131 1.94 -4.13 -5.00
CA GLU A 131 0.71 -4.13 -5.79
C GLU A 131 0.74 -5.19 -6.91
N LYS A 132 1.87 -5.30 -7.61
CA LYS A 132 2.05 -6.32 -8.66
C LYS A 132 1.96 -7.74 -8.10
N GLU A 133 2.64 -8.02 -6.98
CA GLU A 133 2.57 -9.35 -6.36
C GLU A 133 1.17 -9.63 -5.80
N ASN A 134 0.50 -8.65 -5.21
CA ASN A 134 -0.87 -8.76 -4.75
C ASN A 134 -1.83 -9.05 -5.92
N THR A 135 -1.67 -8.37 -7.06
CA THR A 135 -2.48 -8.61 -8.27
C THR A 135 -2.23 -10.01 -8.84
N LYS A 136 -0.97 -10.46 -8.86
CA LYS A 136 -0.62 -11.80 -9.32
C LYS A 136 -1.19 -12.89 -8.42
N ALA A 137 -1.10 -12.70 -7.10
CA ALA A 137 -1.72 -13.60 -6.12
C ALA A 137 -3.24 -13.66 -6.32
N LEU A 138 -3.90 -12.50 -6.49
CA LEU A 138 -5.33 -12.42 -6.79
C LEU A 138 -5.73 -13.24 -8.02
N ILE A 139 -5.03 -13.05 -9.15
CA ILE A 139 -5.33 -13.80 -10.40
C ILE A 139 -5.17 -15.31 -10.18
N THR A 140 -4.14 -15.71 -9.44
CA THR A 140 -3.89 -17.11 -9.12
C THR A 140 -5.02 -17.70 -8.27
N ASP A 141 -5.42 -16.99 -7.22
CA ASP A 141 -6.48 -17.42 -6.31
C ASP A 141 -7.84 -17.51 -7.04
N ILE A 142 -8.18 -16.51 -7.85
CA ILE A 142 -9.39 -16.53 -8.71
C ILE A 142 -9.37 -17.77 -9.62
N SER A 143 -8.24 -18.03 -10.27
CA SER A 143 -8.11 -19.16 -11.18
C SER A 143 -8.37 -20.50 -10.48
N HIS A 144 -7.85 -20.67 -9.28
CA HIS A 144 -8.08 -21.84 -8.45
C HIS A 144 -9.55 -21.96 -8.01
N GLN A 145 -10.16 -20.88 -7.54
CA GLN A 145 -11.54 -20.87 -7.07
C GLN A 145 -12.57 -21.08 -8.18
N LEU A 146 -12.25 -20.70 -9.43
CA LEU A 146 -13.11 -20.96 -10.59
C LEU A 146 -12.93 -22.37 -11.14
N LYS A 147 -11.71 -22.92 -11.10
CA LYS A 147 -11.42 -24.23 -11.68
C LYS A 147 -12.22 -25.36 -11.04
N THR A 148 -12.38 -25.32 -9.72
CA THR A 148 -13.07 -26.36 -8.94
C THR A 148 -14.56 -26.48 -9.33
N PRO A 149 -15.40 -25.42 -9.26
CA PRO A 149 -16.80 -25.51 -9.63
C PRO A 149 -17.01 -25.81 -11.14
N ILE A 150 -16.13 -25.29 -12.01
CA ILE A 150 -16.18 -25.60 -13.44
C ILE A 150 -15.93 -27.11 -13.71
N ALA A 151 -14.93 -27.68 -13.01
CA ALA A 151 -14.66 -29.12 -13.14
C ALA A 151 -15.79 -29.96 -12.58
N ALA A 152 -16.41 -29.59 -11.46
CA ALA A 152 -17.55 -30.25 -10.86
C ALA A 152 -18.78 -30.18 -11.79
N LEU A 153 -19.04 -29.02 -12.42
CA LEU A 153 -20.06 -28.86 -13.45
C LEU A 153 -19.84 -29.80 -14.64
N GLY A 154 -18.61 -29.85 -15.16
CA GLY A 154 -18.23 -30.73 -16.25
C GLY A 154 -18.53 -32.18 -15.94
N LEU A 155 -18.11 -32.64 -14.75
CA LEU A 155 -18.38 -34.01 -14.28
C LEU A 155 -19.89 -34.29 -14.14
N SER A 156 -20.65 -33.37 -13.52
CA SER A 156 -22.11 -33.53 -13.39
C SER A 156 -22.80 -33.66 -14.75
N PHE A 157 -22.39 -32.87 -15.74
CA PHE A 157 -22.94 -32.99 -17.11
C PHE A 157 -22.52 -34.27 -17.83
N GLU A 158 -21.31 -34.79 -17.61
CA GLU A 158 -20.88 -36.08 -18.16
C GLU A 158 -21.73 -37.21 -17.57
N LEU A 159 -21.96 -37.21 -16.26
CA LEU A 159 -22.76 -38.22 -15.58
C LEU A 159 -24.22 -38.16 -16.00
N VAL A 160 -24.83 -36.99 -16.15
CA VAL A 160 -26.22 -36.84 -16.63
C VAL A 160 -26.41 -37.42 -18.03
N LYS A 161 -25.37 -37.47 -18.87
CA LYS A 161 -25.42 -38.05 -20.23
C LYS A 161 -25.26 -39.57 -20.25
N ASP A 162 -24.87 -40.17 -19.16
CA ASP A 162 -24.74 -41.61 -19.06
C ASP A 162 -26.11 -42.28 -19.13
N GLU A 163 -26.26 -43.30 -20.00
CA GLU A 163 -27.52 -44.00 -20.21
C GLU A 163 -27.82 -44.98 -19.08
N ASP A 164 -26.81 -45.42 -18.34
CA ASP A 164 -26.89 -46.44 -17.29
C ASP A 164 -27.35 -45.90 -15.93
N ILE A 165 -27.49 -44.57 -15.74
CA ILE A 165 -27.92 -43.96 -14.49
C ILE A 165 -29.44 -43.81 -14.38
N THR A 166 -29.96 -43.94 -13.17
CA THR A 166 -31.40 -43.79 -12.88
C THR A 166 -31.88 -42.33 -12.96
N ALA A 167 -33.18 -42.16 -13.12
CA ALA A 167 -33.79 -40.82 -13.13
C ALA A 167 -33.55 -40.06 -11.82
N ALA A 168 -33.46 -40.75 -10.69
CA ALA A 168 -33.15 -40.16 -9.38
C ALA A 168 -31.71 -39.62 -9.32
N GLU A 169 -30.74 -40.40 -9.79
CA GLU A 169 -29.34 -39.99 -9.88
C GLU A 169 -29.15 -38.81 -10.86
N LYS A 170 -29.86 -38.82 -12.00
CA LYS A 170 -29.88 -37.68 -12.94
C LYS A 170 -30.34 -36.39 -12.25
N MET A 171 -31.37 -36.45 -11.44
CA MET A 171 -31.87 -35.30 -10.71
C MET A 171 -30.84 -34.81 -9.70
N GLU A 172 -30.21 -35.72 -8.95
CA GLU A 172 -29.14 -35.36 -7.99
C GLU A 172 -27.97 -34.66 -8.66
N PHE A 173 -27.50 -35.13 -9.83
CA PHE A 173 -26.42 -34.46 -10.57
C PHE A 173 -26.83 -33.10 -11.12
N LEU A 174 -28.08 -32.92 -11.52
CA LEU A 174 -28.61 -31.62 -11.94
C LEU A 174 -28.68 -30.64 -10.78
N GLU A 175 -29.14 -31.07 -9.61
CA GLU A 175 -29.15 -30.22 -8.38
C GLU A 175 -27.74 -29.81 -7.98
N ARG A 176 -26.75 -30.75 -8.04
CA ARG A 176 -25.34 -30.43 -7.82
C ARG A 176 -24.82 -29.42 -8.83
N ALA A 177 -25.16 -29.56 -10.12
CA ALA A 177 -24.74 -28.60 -11.12
C ALA A 177 -25.37 -27.22 -10.89
N GLU A 178 -26.62 -27.13 -10.45
CA GLU A 178 -27.27 -25.86 -10.09
C GLU A 178 -26.56 -25.18 -8.90
N GLN A 179 -26.20 -25.95 -7.89
CA GLN A 179 -25.41 -25.43 -6.76
C GLN A 179 -24.05 -24.85 -7.20
N GLU A 180 -23.34 -25.56 -8.11
CA GLU A 180 -22.06 -25.06 -8.62
C GLU A 180 -22.22 -23.79 -9.47
N VAL A 181 -23.29 -23.64 -10.25
CA VAL A 181 -23.65 -22.39 -10.94
C VAL A 181 -23.90 -21.25 -9.90
N GLY A 182 -24.60 -21.55 -8.81
CA GLY A 182 -24.82 -20.63 -7.71
C GLY A 182 -23.50 -20.11 -7.11
N LYS A 183 -22.55 -21.03 -6.86
CA LYS A 183 -21.19 -20.68 -6.37
C LYS A 183 -20.44 -19.79 -7.35
N LEU A 184 -20.49 -20.10 -8.65
CA LEU A 184 -19.85 -19.28 -9.69
C LEU A 184 -20.44 -17.87 -9.76
N ASN A 185 -21.76 -17.73 -9.70
CA ASN A 185 -22.43 -16.43 -9.69
C ASN A 185 -22.06 -15.61 -8.44
N TYR A 186 -21.98 -16.26 -7.27
CA TYR A 186 -21.53 -15.61 -6.04
C TYR A 186 -20.06 -15.14 -6.15
N LEU A 187 -19.16 -16.00 -6.65
CA LEU A 187 -17.76 -15.65 -6.89
C LEU A 187 -17.64 -14.46 -7.85
N LEU A 188 -18.37 -14.47 -8.95
CA LEU A 188 -18.37 -13.39 -9.93
C LEU A 188 -18.84 -12.07 -9.31
N GLY A 189 -19.95 -12.09 -8.56
CA GLY A 189 -20.44 -10.90 -7.83
C GLY A 189 -19.41 -10.34 -6.85
N THR A 190 -18.74 -11.23 -6.14
CA THR A 190 -17.67 -10.87 -5.19
C THR A 190 -16.46 -10.27 -5.90
N LEU A 191 -16.03 -10.84 -7.03
CA LEU A 191 -14.94 -10.33 -7.85
C LEU A 191 -15.25 -8.97 -8.47
N LEU A 192 -16.47 -8.74 -8.92
CA LEU A 192 -16.91 -7.44 -9.41
C LEU A 192 -16.86 -6.37 -8.31
N ASN A 193 -17.27 -6.73 -7.08
CA ASN A 193 -17.17 -5.81 -5.95
C ASN A 193 -15.71 -5.53 -5.56
N LEU A 194 -14.87 -6.56 -5.58
CA LEU A 194 -13.43 -6.42 -5.32
C LEU A 194 -12.74 -5.57 -6.39
N SER A 195 -13.00 -5.84 -7.67
CA SER A 195 -12.46 -5.05 -8.79
C SER A 195 -12.87 -3.57 -8.71
N ARG A 196 -14.09 -3.30 -8.26
CA ARG A 196 -14.55 -1.92 -8.03
C ARG A 196 -13.81 -1.24 -6.88
N LEU A 197 -13.46 -1.98 -5.82
CA LEU A 197 -12.65 -1.50 -4.70
C LEU A 197 -11.21 -1.18 -5.14
N GLU A 198 -10.55 -2.10 -5.85
CA GLU A 198 -9.13 -1.96 -6.25
C GLU A 198 -8.90 -0.92 -7.33
N ALA A 199 -9.87 -0.71 -8.21
CA ALA A 199 -9.76 0.29 -9.29
C ALA A 199 -10.02 1.74 -8.82
N ASP A 200 -10.04 2.04 -7.50
CA ASP A 200 -10.56 3.30 -6.96
C ASP A 200 -11.97 3.66 -7.50
N MET A 201 -12.66 2.67 -8.12
CA MET A 201 -14.01 2.87 -8.66
C MET A 201 -15.09 2.85 -7.58
N ILE A 202 -14.77 2.33 -6.40
CA ILE A 202 -15.57 2.60 -5.21
C ILE A 202 -15.12 3.94 -4.65
N ARG A 203 -15.62 4.99 -5.25
CA ARG A 203 -15.66 6.27 -4.54
C ARG A 203 -16.66 6.09 -3.41
N LEU A 204 -16.11 5.83 -2.22
CA LEU A 204 -16.92 5.98 -1.01
C LEU A 204 -17.44 7.41 -1.01
N GLU A 205 -18.73 7.56 -0.84
CA GLU A 205 -19.39 8.86 -0.69
C GLU A 205 -19.80 9.03 0.79
N PRO A 206 -18.83 9.30 1.69
CA PRO A 206 -19.14 9.49 3.09
C PRO A 206 -20.02 10.72 3.24
N LYS A 207 -21.14 10.54 3.88
CA LYS A 207 -22.07 11.59 4.23
C LYS A 207 -22.50 11.45 5.68
N GLU A 208 -22.97 12.54 6.24
CA GLU A 208 -23.57 12.50 7.56
C GLU A 208 -24.87 11.67 7.51
N ALA A 209 -24.87 10.52 8.17
CA ALA A 209 -25.97 9.56 8.12
C ALA A 209 -26.15 8.84 9.45
N SER A 210 -27.39 8.37 9.72
CA SER A 210 -27.77 7.60 10.89
C SER A 210 -27.10 6.22 10.86
N LEU A 211 -26.38 5.89 11.93
CA LEU A 211 -25.82 4.56 12.13
C LEU A 211 -26.92 3.51 12.36
N LYS A 212 -27.97 3.90 13.09
CA LYS A 212 -29.12 3.00 13.36
C LYS A 212 -29.81 2.58 12.06
N GLU A 213 -30.07 3.51 11.14
CA GLU A 213 -30.64 3.19 9.82
C GLU A 213 -29.71 2.28 9.00
N THR A 214 -28.40 2.51 9.07
CA THR A 214 -27.40 1.70 8.37
C THR A 214 -27.35 0.27 8.91
N LEU A 215 -27.41 0.07 10.23
CA LEU A 215 -27.51 -1.24 10.87
C LEU A 215 -28.83 -1.95 10.52
N VAL A 216 -29.96 -1.26 10.59
CA VAL A 216 -31.26 -1.82 10.21
C VAL A 216 -31.26 -2.31 8.76
N ARG A 217 -30.64 -1.55 7.85
CA ARG A 217 -30.47 -1.97 6.44
C ARG A 217 -29.66 -3.28 6.34
N ALA A 218 -28.59 -3.40 7.09
CA ALA A 218 -27.77 -4.62 7.11
C ALA A 218 -28.55 -5.82 7.65
N VAL A 219 -29.26 -5.66 8.77
CA VAL A 219 -30.11 -6.70 9.37
C VAL A 219 -31.17 -7.15 8.38
N ASN A 220 -31.88 -6.24 7.73
CA ASN A 220 -32.88 -6.58 6.70
C ASN A 220 -32.30 -7.41 5.56
N GLY A 221 -31.04 -7.18 5.21
CA GLY A 221 -30.36 -7.93 4.14
C GLY A 221 -30.12 -9.41 4.45
N ILE A 222 -30.04 -9.78 5.74
CA ILE A 222 -29.76 -11.15 6.19
C ILE A 222 -30.94 -11.82 6.88
N PHE A 223 -32.02 -11.08 7.11
CA PHE A 223 -33.17 -11.52 7.91
C PHE A 223 -33.78 -12.85 7.43
N ILE A 224 -33.90 -13.04 6.11
CA ILE A 224 -34.46 -14.28 5.53
C ILE A 224 -33.58 -15.47 5.91
N LYS A 225 -32.26 -15.37 5.73
CA LYS A 225 -31.31 -16.44 6.03
C LYS A 225 -31.28 -16.78 7.53
N ALA A 226 -31.35 -15.76 8.39
CA ALA A 226 -31.39 -15.95 9.83
C ALA A 226 -32.68 -16.68 10.24
N ASN A 227 -33.83 -16.30 9.64
CA ASN A 227 -35.13 -16.92 9.92
C ASN A 227 -35.20 -18.38 9.44
N GLU A 228 -34.58 -18.73 8.30
CA GLU A 228 -34.49 -20.11 7.82
C GLU A 228 -33.78 -21.04 8.81
N LYS A 229 -32.79 -20.52 9.56
CA LYS A 229 -32.09 -21.23 10.64
C LYS A 229 -32.70 -21.02 12.03
N ASN A 230 -33.81 -20.27 12.13
CA ASN A 230 -34.41 -19.88 13.40
C ASN A 230 -33.41 -19.14 14.32
N ILE A 231 -32.52 -18.32 13.77
CA ILE A 231 -31.54 -17.52 14.49
C ILE A 231 -32.17 -16.18 14.85
N GLU A 232 -32.17 -15.85 16.14
CA GLU A 232 -32.66 -14.58 16.65
C GLU A 232 -31.59 -13.49 16.52
N ILE A 233 -31.92 -12.34 15.90
CA ILE A 233 -31.04 -11.18 15.82
C ILE A 233 -31.52 -10.16 16.83
N GLU A 234 -30.74 -9.95 17.86
CA GLU A 234 -30.99 -9.01 18.96
C GLU A 234 -30.13 -7.77 18.81
N MET A 235 -30.73 -6.61 18.65
CA MET A 235 -30.00 -5.34 18.68
C MET A 235 -30.35 -4.61 19.95
N GLU A 236 -29.37 -4.40 20.82
CA GLU A 236 -29.54 -3.61 22.03
C GLU A 236 -29.99 -2.19 21.67
N ASP A 237 -30.88 -1.62 22.46
CA ASP A 237 -31.32 -0.26 22.21
C ASP A 237 -30.20 0.74 22.51
N PHE A 238 -29.92 1.61 21.58
CA PHE A 238 -28.92 2.66 21.69
C PHE A 238 -29.47 3.97 21.14
N GLU A 239 -28.99 5.07 21.67
CA GLU A 239 -29.27 6.38 21.10
C GLU A 239 -28.58 6.53 19.75
N ASP A 240 -29.33 6.89 18.70
CA ASP A 240 -28.78 6.99 17.35
C ASP A 240 -27.61 8.00 17.24
N VAL A 241 -26.66 7.69 16.38
CA VAL A 241 -25.46 8.50 16.14
C VAL A 241 -25.38 8.84 14.67
N SER A 242 -25.34 10.14 14.37
CA SER A 242 -24.98 10.61 13.03
C SER A 242 -23.46 10.59 12.87
N LEU A 243 -22.97 9.90 11.83
CA LEU A 243 -21.55 9.73 11.53
C LEU A 243 -21.28 10.05 10.06
N GLN A 244 -20.07 10.52 9.79
CA GLN A 244 -19.54 10.62 8.41
C GLN A 244 -19.14 9.24 7.91
N HIS A 245 -20.04 8.56 7.20
CA HIS A 245 -19.80 7.26 6.61
C HIS A 245 -20.58 7.10 5.30
N ASP A 246 -20.23 6.11 4.48
CA ASP A 246 -21.03 5.70 3.33
C ASP A 246 -22.06 4.65 3.80
N PRO A 247 -23.38 4.99 3.89
CA PRO A 247 -24.39 4.08 4.44
C PRO A 247 -24.57 2.80 3.62
N ARG A 248 -24.27 2.84 2.32
CA ARG A 248 -24.41 1.69 1.43
C ARG A 248 -23.29 0.68 1.68
N TRP A 249 -22.06 1.15 1.67
CA TRP A 249 -20.90 0.29 1.86
C TRP A 249 -20.74 -0.16 3.31
N THR A 250 -21.03 0.69 4.26
CA THR A 250 -21.00 0.33 5.69
C THR A 250 -22.08 -0.71 6.00
N ALA A 251 -23.30 -0.57 5.45
CA ALA A 251 -24.31 -1.61 5.59
C ALA A 251 -23.88 -2.94 4.95
N ALA A 252 -23.18 -2.91 3.81
CA ALA A 252 -22.63 -4.11 3.19
C ALA A 252 -21.55 -4.77 4.06
N ALA A 253 -20.70 -3.98 4.74
CA ALA A 253 -19.71 -4.49 5.69
C ALA A 253 -20.40 -5.19 6.88
N PHE A 254 -21.37 -4.54 7.50
CA PHE A 254 -22.16 -5.15 8.59
C PHE A 254 -22.87 -6.42 8.14
N ALA A 255 -23.51 -6.40 6.98
CA ALA A 255 -24.19 -7.57 6.42
C ALA A 255 -23.23 -8.75 6.19
N ASN A 256 -21.99 -8.52 5.74
CA ASN A 256 -20.97 -9.57 5.58
C ASN A 256 -20.58 -10.21 6.92
N VAL A 257 -20.44 -9.42 7.99
CA VAL A 257 -20.17 -9.95 9.33
C VAL A 257 -21.35 -10.76 9.83
N MET A 258 -22.57 -10.24 9.70
CA MET A 258 -23.79 -10.93 10.12
C MET A 258 -24.06 -12.19 9.29
N ASP A 259 -23.78 -12.18 7.98
CA ASP A 259 -23.90 -13.38 7.12
C ASP A 259 -22.96 -14.49 7.60
N ASN A 260 -21.73 -14.14 8.00
CA ASN A 260 -20.83 -15.09 8.64
C ASN A 260 -21.37 -15.58 9.99
N ALA A 261 -21.92 -14.72 10.81
CA ALA A 261 -22.52 -15.07 12.08
C ALA A 261 -23.68 -16.07 11.88
N VAL A 262 -24.58 -15.81 10.93
CA VAL A 262 -25.70 -16.75 10.59
C VAL A 262 -25.16 -18.06 10.03
N LYS A 263 -24.13 -18.00 9.18
CA LYS A 263 -23.57 -19.16 8.52
C LYS A 263 -22.95 -20.16 9.48
N TYR A 264 -22.13 -19.67 10.42
CA TYR A 264 -21.32 -20.47 11.32
C TYR A 264 -21.97 -20.75 12.68
N SER A 265 -23.12 -20.14 12.96
CA SER A 265 -23.90 -20.43 14.18
C SER A 265 -24.84 -21.62 13.97
N PRO A 266 -25.10 -22.39 15.04
CA PRO A 266 -26.08 -23.46 15.01
C PRO A 266 -27.51 -22.91 14.86
N GLU A 267 -28.45 -23.79 14.51
CA GLU A 267 -29.88 -23.44 14.50
C GLU A 267 -30.36 -23.03 15.91
N LYS A 268 -31.31 -22.10 15.95
CA LYS A 268 -31.92 -21.60 17.20
C LYS A 268 -30.95 -20.89 18.14
N SER A 269 -29.85 -20.39 17.60
CA SER A 269 -28.89 -19.55 18.30
C SER A 269 -29.26 -18.06 18.21
N ARG A 270 -28.39 -17.22 18.77
CA ARG A 270 -28.62 -15.79 18.84
C ARG A 270 -27.40 -15.03 18.26
N ILE A 271 -27.69 -13.93 17.56
CA ILE A 271 -26.71 -12.92 17.15
C ILE A 271 -27.04 -11.63 17.88
N GLN A 272 -26.09 -11.11 18.65
CA GLN A 272 -26.26 -9.91 19.44
C GLN A 272 -25.49 -8.75 18.84
N ILE A 273 -26.14 -7.59 18.68
CA ILE A 273 -25.55 -6.36 18.16
C ILE A 273 -25.55 -5.32 19.28
N ARG A 274 -24.37 -4.81 19.61
CA ARG A 274 -24.16 -3.75 20.60
C ARG A 274 -23.48 -2.55 19.96
N VAL A 275 -23.84 -1.36 20.38
CA VAL A 275 -23.25 -0.11 19.91
C VAL A 275 -22.85 0.74 21.11
N GLU A 276 -21.56 1.01 21.21
CA GLU A 276 -21.00 1.83 22.28
C GLU A 276 -20.43 3.14 21.71
N ARG A 277 -20.72 4.24 22.39
CA ARG A 277 -20.26 5.56 22.00
C ARG A 277 -19.01 5.94 22.77
N GLU A 278 -17.88 5.90 22.10
CA GLU A 278 -16.63 6.42 22.63
C GLU A 278 -16.44 7.90 22.28
N VAL A 279 -15.43 8.55 22.84
CA VAL A 279 -15.18 9.98 22.62
C VAL A 279 -14.87 10.29 21.15
N SER A 280 -14.00 9.51 20.52
CA SER A 280 -13.48 9.74 19.17
C SER A 280 -14.03 8.82 18.09
N TYR A 281 -14.67 7.71 18.48
CA TYR A 281 -15.24 6.71 17.57
C TYR A 281 -16.55 6.13 18.13
N VAL A 282 -17.22 5.34 17.32
CA VAL A 282 -18.31 4.46 17.74
C VAL A 282 -17.85 3.03 17.54
N LEU A 283 -18.03 2.20 18.57
CA LEU A 283 -17.75 0.78 18.55
C LEU A 283 -19.05 0.03 18.27
N ILE A 284 -19.03 -0.82 17.25
CA ILE A 284 -20.12 -1.72 16.89
C ILE A 284 -19.62 -3.14 17.11
N GLU A 285 -20.30 -3.89 17.94
CA GLU A 285 -20.01 -5.29 18.22
C GLU A 285 -21.12 -6.17 17.65
N ILE A 286 -20.72 -7.20 16.93
CA ILE A 286 -21.60 -8.28 16.47
C ILE A 286 -21.07 -9.57 17.06
N GLU A 287 -21.82 -10.14 18.00
CA GLU A 287 -21.49 -11.38 18.72
C GLU A 287 -22.33 -12.52 18.20
N ASP A 288 -21.72 -13.64 17.86
CA ASP A 288 -22.36 -14.89 17.46
C ASP A 288 -22.11 -16.02 18.46
N GLU A 289 -22.93 -17.06 18.39
CA GLU A 289 -22.81 -18.31 19.16
C GLU A 289 -22.30 -19.46 18.25
N GLY A 290 -21.43 -19.12 17.28
CA GLY A 290 -20.92 -20.06 16.29
C GLY A 290 -19.75 -20.90 16.78
N ILE A 291 -19.06 -21.54 15.83
CA ILE A 291 -17.91 -22.42 16.10
C ILE A 291 -16.68 -21.70 16.65
N GLY A 292 -16.69 -20.36 16.66
CA GLY A 292 -15.53 -19.54 17.03
C GLY A 292 -14.40 -19.58 15.99
N ILE A 293 -13.33 -18.84 16.27
CA ILE A 293 -12.14 -18.75 15.43
C ILE A 293 -10.91 -19.14 16.26
N PRO A 294 -10.09 -20.11 15.81
CA PRO A 294 -8.83 -20.44 16.47
C PRO A 294 -7.90 -19.22 16.54
N LYS A 295 -7.17 -19.07 17.66
CA LYS A 295 -6.30 -17.89 17.88
C LYS A 295 -5.23 -17.71 16.78
N GLU A 296 -4.77 -18.79 16.21
CA GLU A 296 -3.76 -18.83 15.17
C GLU A 296 -4.29 -18.28 13.84
N GLU A 297 -5.61 -18.24 13.66
CA GLU A 297 -6.27 -17.79 12.44
C GLU A 297 -6.61 -16.29 12.46
N TYR A 298 -6.69 -15.64 13.62
CA TYR A 298 -7.04 -14.20 13.70
C TYR A 298 -6.24 -13.28 12.77
N PRO A 299 -4.91 -13.44 12.58
CA PRO A 299 -4.15 -12.59 11.66
C PRO A 299 -4.49 -12.83 10.19
N ASN A 300 -5.18 -13.93 9.88
CA ASN A 300 -5.41 -14.38 8.52
C ASN A 300 -6.85 -14.20 8.04
N ILE A 301 -7.83 -14.17 8.93
CA ILE A 301 -9.26 -14.16 8.57
C ILE A 301 -9.68 -12.95 7.72
N PHE A 302 -8.91 -11.87 7.77
CA PHE A 302 -9.12 -10.66 6.95
C PHE A 302 -8.28 -10.66 5.66
N LYS A 303 -7.55 -11.75 5.35
CA LYS A 303 -6.85 -11.88 4.07
C LYS A 303 -7.82 -12.32 2.98
N ARG A 304 -7.55 -11.93 1.77
CA ARG A 304 -8.33 -12.33 0.58
C ARG A 304 -8.32 -13.85 0.44
N PHE A 305 -9.47 -14.42 0.11
CA PHE A 305 -9.66 -15.85 -0.15
C PHE A 305 -9.27 -16.76 1.02
N TYR A 306 -8.99 -16.18 2.18
CA TYR A 306 -8.68 -16.98 3.35
C TYR A 306 -9.96 -17.63 3.89
N ARG A 307 -9.86 -18.92 4.16
CA ARG A 307 -10.88 -19.72 4.85
C ARG A 307 -10.21 -20.51 5.96
N GLY A 308 -10.86 -20.62 7.10
CA GLY A 308 -10.42 -21.49 8.18
C GLY A 308 -10.29 -22.93 7.71
N LYS A 309 -9.43 -23.69 8.36
CA LYS A 309 -9.08 -25.08 7.99
C LYS A 309 -9.91 -26.12 8.74
N SER A 310 -10.88 -25.71 9.51
CA SER A 310 -11.74 -26.68 10.22
C SER A 310 -12.71 -27.35 9.24
N PRO A 311 -13.07 -28.63 9.46
CA PRO A 311 -14.01 -29.35 8.59
C PRO A 311 -15.36 -28.63 8.46
N GLU A 312 -15.82 -27.97 9.51
CA GLU A 312 -17.06 -27.20 9.52
C GLU A 312 -16.99 -26.01 8.59
N VAL A 313 -15.84 -25.31 8.52
CA VAL A 313 -15.62 -24.19 7.59
C VAL A 313 -15.48 -24.67 6.16
N GLU A 314 -14.81 -25.81 5.95
CA GLU A 314 -14.65 -26.39 4.61
C GLU A 314 -16.00 -26.84 4.01
N ALA A 315 -16.89 -27.39 4.85
CA ALA A 315 -18.23 -27.83 4.44
C ALA A 315 -19.17 -26.66 4.07
N MET A 316 -18.91 -25.45 4.56
CA MET A 316 -19.75 -24.30 4.30
C MET A 316 -19.34 -23.57 3.03
N GLU A 317 -20.31 -23.07 2.27
CA GLU A 317 -20.05 -22.27 1.06
C GLU A 317 -19.40 -20.91 1.40
N GLY A 318 -18.50 -20.44 0.55
CA GLY A 318 -17.93 -19.10 0.69
C GLY A 318 -16.61 -18.92 -0.05
N ALA A 319 -16.38 -17.73 -0.57
CA ALA A 319 -15.18 -17.36 -1.33
C ALA A 319 -14.01 -16.85 -0.47
N GLY A 320 -14.19 -16.65 0.87
CA GLY A 320 -13.15 -16.10 1.73
C GLY A 320 -12.85 -14.61 1.48
N VAL A 321 -13.81 -13.85 0.92
CA VAL A 321 -13.61 -12.43 0.55
C VAL A 321 -14.43 -11.49 1.43
N GLY A 322 -15.46 -11.99 2.10
CA GLY A 322 -16.39 -11.15 2.89
C GLY A 322 -15.71 -10.34 3.99
N LEU A 323 -14.88 -10.97 4.83
CA LEU A 323 -14.16 -10.27 5.90
C LEU A 323 -13.05 -9.35 5.39
N TYR A 324 -12.39 -9.71 4.28
CA TYR A 324 -11.48 -8.81 3.61
C TYR A 324 -12.19 -7.52 3.18
N LEU A 325 -13.35 -7.65 2.54
CA LEU A 325 -14.18 -6.52 2.12
C LEU A 325 -14.62 -5.64 3.32
N VAL A 326 -14.97 -6.27 4.45
CA VAL A 326 -15.29 -5.56 5.69
C VAL A 326 -14.12 -4.66 6.13
N ARG A 327 -12.90 -5.21 6.15
CA ARG A 327 -11.70 -4.47 6.53
C ARG A 327 -11.45 -3.29 5.58
N GLU A 328 -11.44 -3.53 4.27
CA GLU A 328 -11.20 -2.50 3.27
C GLU A 328 -12.22 -1.33 3.36
N ILE A 329 -13.51 -1.67 3.51
CA ILE A 329 -14.57 -0.66 3.62
C ILE A 329 -14.40 0.20 4.88
N LEU A 330 -14.04 -0.41 6.01
CA LEU A 330 -13.89 0.32 7.27
C LEU A 330 -12.61 1.15 7.28
N GLU A 331 -11.47 0.58 6.85
CA GLU A 331 -10.17 1.27 6.77
C GLU A 331 -10.23 2.47 5.81
N ALA A 332 -10.88 2.34 4.65
CA ALA A 332 -11.07 3.44 3.71
C ALA A 332 -11.92 4.61 4.29
N GLN A 333 -12.67 4.36 5.37
CA GLN A 333 -13.41 5.38 6.11
C GLN A 333 -12.69 5.83 7.38
N GLY A 334 -11.43 5.38 7.60
CA GLY A 334 -10.65 5.69 8.80
C GLY A 334 -11.04 4.86 10.02
N GLY A 335 -11.84 3.82 9.83
CA GLY A 335 -12.24 2.86 10.84
C GLY A 335 -11.31 1.65 10.91
N SER A 336 -11.73 0.63 11.67
CA SER A 336 -11.02 -0.64 11.76
C SER A 336 -11.95 -1.78 12.17
N VAL A 337 -11.50 -3.02 11.99
CA VAL A 337 -12.21 -4.23 12.43
C VAL A 337 -11.25 -5.20 13.10
N ARG A 338 -11.75 -5.89 14.13
CA ARG A 338 -11.06 -7.01 14.78
C ARG A 338 -12.04 -8.08 15.22
N ALA A 339 -11.54 -9.30 15.36
CA ALA A 339 -12.31 -10.41 15.89
C ALA A 339 -11.75 -10.83 17.27
N LEU A 340 -12.63 -11.18 18.18
CA LEU A 340 -12.33 -11.64 19.54
C LEU A 340 -13.14 -12.89 19.83
N PRO A 341 -12.66 -13.77 20.75
CA PRO A 341 -13.48 -14.89 21.20
C PRO A 341 -14.69 -14.38 22.01
N SER A 342 -15.86 -14.93 21.75
CA SER A 342 -17.04 -14.72 22.59
C SER A 342 -16.93 -15.55 23.88
N HIS A 343 -17.43 -15.01 24.97
CA HIS A 343 -17.57 -15.76 26.24
C HIS A 343 -18.62 -16.88 26.15
N ARG A 344 -19.44 -16.88 25.10
CA ARG A 344 -20.48 -17.88 24.84
C ARG A 344 -20.06 -18.98 23.86
N GLY A 345 -18.79 -18.96 23.44
CA GLY A 345 -18.22 -19.99 22.57
C GLY A 345 -18.05 -19.60 21.09
N GLY A 346 -18.68 -18.52 20.65
CA GLY A 346 -18.58 -18.00 19.27
C GLY A 346 -17.54 -16.91 19.06
N THR A 347 -17.83 -15.94 18.20
CA THR A 347 -16.96 -14.83 17.86
C THR A 347 -17.63 -13.48 18.13
N VAL A 348 -16.84 -12.50 18.56
CA VAL A 348 -17.24 -11.08 18.61
C VAL A 348 -16.45 -10.33 17.55
N PHE A 349 -17.12 -9.78 16.56
CA PHE A 349 -16.53 -8.83 15.62
C PHE A 349 -16.74 -7.41 16.15
N GLN A 350 -15.64 -6.73 16.41
CA GLN A 350 -15.62 -5.33 16.84
C GLN A 350 -15.24 -4.44 15.66
N MET A 351 -16.14 -3.55 15.28
CA MET A 351 -15.95 -2.58 14.20
C MET A 351 -15.96 -1.17 14.78
N MET A 352 -14.97 -0.37 14.39
CA MET A 352 -14.83 1.01 14.86
C MET A 352 -15.00 1.97 13.70
N LEU A 353 -15.84 2.99 13.88
CA LEU A 353 -16.01 4.09 12.93
C LEU A 353 -15.71 5.42 13.63
N PRO A 354 -14.87 6.29 13.05
CA PRO A 354 -14.52 7.57 13.65
C PRO A 354 -15.73 8.53 13.62
N LYS A 355 -15.91 9.33 14.69
CA LYS A 355 -16.95 10.36 14.75
C LYS A 355 -16.66 11.58 13.87
N LYS A 356 -15.40 11.86 13.61
CA LYS A 356 -14.94 12.89 12.66
C LYS A 356 -13.86 12.29 11.77
N LYS A 357 -13.88 12.61 10.48
CA LYS A 357 -12.78 12.29 9.60
C LYS A 357 -11.57 13.11 10.05
N TYR A 358 -10.52 12.46 10.56
CA TYR A 358 -9.22 13.12 10.68
C TYR A 358 -8.74 13.32 9.25
N SER A 359 -8.76 14.57 8.77
CA SER A 359 -7.99 14.94 7.60
C SER A 359 -6.52 14.81 8.02
N LEU A 360 -5.84 13.80 7.52
CA LEU A 360 -4.38 13.81 7.42
C LEU A 360 -4.06 14.89 6.39
N GLU A 361 -3.69 16.10 6.87
CA GLU A 361 -3.04 17.14 6.08
C GLU A 361 -1.62 16.71 5.72
#